data_7d4fe5c6fbf3abc0c8fe363cba4ea4a3
#
_entry.id   7d4fe5c6fbf3abc0c8fe363cba4ea4a3
#
_cell.length_a   1.000
_cell.length_b   1.000
_cell.length_c   1.000
_cell.angle_alpha   90.00
_cell.angle_beta   90.00
_cell.angle_gamma   90.00
#
_symmetry.space_group_name_H-M   'P 1'
#
loop_
_entity.id
_entity.type
_entity.pdbx_description
1 polymer ?
#
loop_
_entity_poly.entity_id
_entity_poly.type
_entity_poly.pdbx_seq_one_letter_code
_entity_poly.pdbx_strand_id
1 'polypeptide(L)'
;GTMDISDLIQYSVDLARDGVEVNSDTVKAINSFASLLQNDEDYVKEDGSLLAEGDKLVQSELANTLKTIQEKGSVGFYSGEIGQNIANAAKMQLSDLSAYEVKEEKPVEGDFNGYKVVSAPSPFSGTTLIQMLKIIEKEGETSDLTDTAQYLQALDKATTLAHYSRGKKLADP
;
A
#
# COMPACT_ATOMS: atom_id res chain seq x y z
N GLY A 1 -4.09 8.68 18.71
CA GLY A 1 -4.63 10.03 18.51
C GLY A 1 -5.67 10.38 19.56
N THR A 2 -6.15 11.62 19.54
CA THR A 2 -7.14 12.14 20.50
C THR A 2 -8.50 12.43 19.85
N MET A 3 -8.59 12.36 18.52
CA MET A 3 -9.85 12.52 17.81
C MET A 3 -10.57 11.18 17.67
N ASP A 4 -11.90 11.22 17.64
CA ASP A 4 -12.70 10.04 17.34
C ASP A 4 -12.48 9.60 15.89
N ILE A 5 -12.40 8.30 15.66
CA ILE A 5 -12.19 7.76 14.31
C ILE A 5 -13.39 8.06 13.39
N SER A 6 -14.60 8.16 13.94
CA SER A 6 -15.79 8.50 13.19
C SER A 6 -15.72 9.92 12.62
N ASP A 7 -15.18 10.87 13.40
CA ASP A 7 -14.98 12.26 12.96
C ASP A 7 -13.93 12.34 11.84
N LEU A 8 -12.86 11.54 11.94
CA LEU A 8 -11.82 11.48 10.92
C LEU A 8 -12.34 10.89 9.60
N ILE A 9 -13.14 9.82 9.67
CA ILE A 9 -13.73 9.17 8.48
C ILE A 9 -14.71 10.10 7.78
N GLN A 10 -15.42 11.00 8.51
CA GLN A 10 -16.41 11.90 7.94
C GLN A 10 -15.84 12.75 6.79
N TYR A 11 -14.61 13.24 6.91
CA TYR A 11 -13.96 13.98 5.83
C TYR A 11 -13.83 13.17 4.54
N SER A 12 -13.47 11.90 4.66
CA SER A 12 -13.36 11.01 3.50
C SER A 12 -14.72 10.66 2.90
N VAL A 13 -15.75 10.50 3.73
CA VAL A 13 -17.14 10.31 3.28
C VAL A 13 -17.61 11.52 2.45
N ASP A 14 -17.36 12.73 2.97
CA ASP A 14 -17.78 13.97 2.28
C ASP A 14 -17.04 14.13 0.94
N LEU A 15 -15.72 13.92 0.91
CA LEU A 15 -14.93 13.99 -0.34
C LEU A 15 -15.39 12.97 -1.38
N ALA A 16 -15.64 11.72 -0.96
CA ALA A 16 -16.10 10.68 -1.87
C ALA A 16 -17.52 10.97 -2.40
N ARG A 17 -18.43 11.46 -1.55
CA ARG A 17 -19.81 11.80 -1.92
C ARG A 17 -19.88 13.05 -2.77
N ASP A 18 -19.22 14.13 -2.33
CA ASP A 18 -19.32 15.44 -2.97
C ASP A 18 -18.36 15.57 -4.16
N GLY A 19 -17.40 14.65 -4.26
CA GLY A 19 -16.41 14.56 -5.31
C GLY A 19 -15.25 15.53 -5.18
N VAL A 20 -14.12 15.14 -5.76
CA VAL A 20 -12.89 15.90 -5.81
C VAL A 20 -12.53 16.26 -7.24
N GLU A 21 -11.93 17.42 -7.44
CA GLU A 21 -11.43 17.84 -8.75
C GLU A 21 -10.23 16.97 -9.15
N VAL A 22 -10.28 16.43 -10.36
CA VAL A 22 -9.22 15.61 -10.95
C VAL A 22 -8.06 16.51 -11.37
N ASN A 23 -6.91 16.35 -10.75
CA ASN A 23 -5.68 17.07 -11.09
C ASN A 23 -4.83 16.30 -12.11
N SER A 24 -3.75 16.94 -12.60
CA SER A 24 -2.85 16.34 -13.60
C SER A 24 -2.22 15.01 -13.19
N ASP A 25 -1.93 14.80 -11.91
CA ASP A 25 -1.33 13.55 -11.44
C ASP A 25 -2.39 12.43 -11.34
N THR A 26 -3.60 12.76 -10.95
CA THR A 26 -4.76 11.84 -11.00
C THR A 26 -5.04 11.41 -12.44
N VAL A 27 -5.01 12.35 -13.41
CA VAL A 27 -5.16 12.02 -14.85
C VAL A 27 -4.08 11.04 -15.32
N LYS A 28 -2.82 11.26 -14.95
CA LYS A 28 -1.74 10.32 -15.29
C LYS A 28 -2.00 8.93 -14.74
N ALA A 29 -2.47 8.85 -13.49
CA ALA A 29 -2.83 7.57 -12.86
C ALA A 29 -4.01 6.91 -13.59
N ILE A 30 -5.10 7.62 -13.86
CA ILE A 30 -6.26 7.13 -14.60
C ILE A 30 -5.82 6.58 -15.96
N ASN A 31 -5.02 7.33 -16.72
CA ASN A 31 -4.54 6.91 -18.03
C ASN A 31 -3.62 5.67 -17.95
N SER A 32 -2.79 5.58 -16.92
CA SER A 32 -1.91 4.41 -16.72
C SER A 32 -2.70 3.13 -16.43
N PHE A 33 -3.89 3.25 -15.87
CA PHE A 33 -4.77 2.13 -15.54
C PHE A 33 -6.05 2.11 -16.39
N ALA A 34 -6.07 2.79 -17.54
CA ALA A 34 -7.24 2.96 -18.42
C ALA A 34 -7.93 1.62 -18.74
N SER A 35 -7.18 0.56 -19.02
CA SER A 35 -7.75 -0.77 -19.33
C SER A 35 -8.54 -1.40 -18.18
N LEU A 36 -8.28 -1.00 -16.95
CA LEU A 36 -9.01 -1.46 -15.76
C LEU A 36 -10.20 -0.55 -15.46
N LEU A 37 -10.06 0.76 -15.70
CA LEU A 37 -11.02 1.79 -15.31
C LEU A 37 -12.06 2.11 -16.37
N GLN A 38 -11.87 1.69 -17.63
CA GLN A 38 -12.76 2.01 -18.75
C GLN A 38 -14.21 1.49 -18.62
N ASN A 39 -14.47 0.60 -17.68
CA ASN A 39 -15.80 0.07 -17.39
C ASN A 39 -16.28 0.43 -15.98
N ASP A 40 -15.58 1.33 -15.30
CA ASP A 40 -15.91 1.78 -13.96
C ASP A 40 -16.61 3.15 -14.05
N GLU A 41 -17.87 3.19 -13.63
CA GLU A 41 -18.74 4.37 -13.76
C GLU A 41 -18.21 5.59 -13.01
N ASP A 42 -17.41 5.41 -11.97
CA ASP A 42 -16.78 6.51 -11.23
C ASP A 42 -15.72 7.24 -12.07
N TYR A 43 -15.10 6.56 -13.03
CA TYR A 43 -13.98 7.07 -13.84
C TYR A 43 -14.32 7.37 -15.30
N VAL A 44 -15.55 7.05 -15.72
CA VAL A 44 -15.99 7.20 -17.11
C VAL A 44 -17.13 8.22 -17.19
N LYS A 45 -17.03 9.16 -18.13
CA LYS A 45 -18.09 10.15 -18.42
C LYS A 45 -19.22 9.55 -19.27
N GLU A 46 -20.33 10.25 -19.37
CA GLU A 46 -21.50 9.84 -20.17
C GLU A 46 -21.16 9.57 -21.65
N ASP A 47 -20.15 10.24 -22.20
CA ASP A 47 -19.67 10.04 -23.57
C ASP A 47 -18.73 8.84 -23.74
N GLY A 48 -18.45 8.10 -22.66
CA GLY A 48 -17.55 6.95 -22.65
C GLY A 48 -16.07 7.29 -22.52
N SER A 49 -15.70 8.58 -22.41
CA SER A 49 -14.32 8.99 -22.16
C SER A 49 -13.98 8.91 -20.68
N LEU A 50 -12.69 8.66 -20.36
CA LEU A 50 -12.19 8.73 -19.00
C LEU A 50 -12.18 10.19 -18.49
N LEU A 51 -12.23 10.35 -17.16
CA LEU A 51 -12.10 11.65 -16.51
C LEU A 51 -10.79 12.33 -16.90
N ALA A 52 -10.88 13.64 -17.16
CA ALA A 52 -9.77 14.53 -17.50
C ALA A 52 -9.51 15.55 -16.39
N GLU A 53 -8.44 16.34 -16.54
CA GLU A 53 -8.12 17.40 -15.59
C GLU A 53 -9.26 18.44 -15.52
N GLY A 54 -9.65 18.79 -14.29
CA GLY A 54 -10.79 19.67 -14.01
C GLY A 54 -12.15 18.98 -13.94
N ASP A 55 -12.24 17.71 -14.37
CA ASP A 55 -13.45 16.91 -14.14
C ASP A 55 -13.59 16.59 -12.64
N LYS A 56 -14.78 16.14 -12.25
CA LYS A 56 -15.06 15.80 -10.85
C LYS A 56 -15.16 14.28 -10.68
N LEU A 57 -14.32 13.71 -9.84
CA LEU A 57 -14.39 12.31 -9.44
C LEU A 57 -15.35 12.19 -8.25
N VAL A 58 -16.49 11.56 -8.45
CA VAL A 58 -17.50 11.28 -7.41
C VAL A 58 -17.57 9.77 -7.21
N GLN A 59 -17.40 9.31 -5.98
CA GLN A 59 -17.34 7.88 -5.63
C GLN A 59 -18.43 7.55 -4.59
N SER A 60 -19.69 7.49 -5.04
CA SER A 60 -20.84 7.30 -4.16
C SER A 60 -20.80 5.97 -3.39
N GLU A 61 -20.38 4.89 -4.04
CA GLU A 61 -20.26 3.57 -3.40
C GLU A 61 -19.13 3.54 -2.36
N LEU A 62 -18.02 4.24 -2.61
CA LEU A 62 -16.96 4.42 -1.61
C LEU A 62 -17.48 5.22 -0.42
N ALA A 63 -18.25 6.29 -0.64
CA ALA A 63 -18.85 7.06 0.43
C ALA A 63 -19.78 6.21 1.31
N ASN A 64 -20.61 5.36 0.72
CA ASN A 64 -21.48 4.42 1.43
C ASN A 64 -20.68 3.38 2.23
N THR A 65 -19.62 2.84 1.65
CA THR A 65 -18.69 1.91 2.31
C THR A 65 -18.03 2.57 3.52
N LEU A 66 -17.46 3.76 3.35
CA LEU A 66 -16.82 4.52 4.43
C LEU A 66 -17.81 4.89 5.54
N LYS A 67 -19.04 5.26 5.19
CA LYS A 67 -20.11 5.53 6.14
C LYS A 67 -20.48 4.28 6.96
N THR A 68 -20.54 3.12 6.32
CA THR A 68 -20.79 1.85 7.01
C THR A 68 -19.67 1.53 8.00
N ILE A 69 -18.42 1.78 7.63
CA ILE A 69 -17.26 1.62 8.53
C ILE A 69 -17.32 2.63 9.67
N GLN A 70 -17.70 3.88 9.39
CA GLN A 70 -17.86 4.94 10.38
C GLN A 70 -18.88 4.55 11.47
N GLU A 71 -20.02 3.96 11.06
CA GLU A 71 -21.13 3.60 11.94
C GLU A 71 -20.90 2.28 12.69
N LYS A 72 -20.24 1.29 12.06
CA LYS A 72 -20.15 -0.09 12.56
C LYS A 72 -18.71 -0.54 12.87
N GLY A 73 -17.72 0.31 12.63
CA GLY A 73 -16.32 -0.06 12.84
C GLY A 73 -15.88 -1.20 11.92
N SER A 74 -14.90 -1.97 12.36
CA SER A 74 -14.34 -3.11 11.63
C SER A 74 -15.36 -4.17 11.24
N VAL A 75 -16.40 -4.38 12.05
CA VAL A 75 -17.48 -5.33 11.77
C VAL A 75 -18.22 -4.95 10.49
N GLY A 76 -18.38 -3.63 10.22
CA GLY A 76 -19.01 -3.15 9.00
C GLY A 76 -18.24 -3.50 7.72
N PHE A 77 -16.93 -3.69 7.82
CA PHE A 77 -16.06 -4.05 6.69
C PHE A 77 -15.90 -5.57 6.54
N TYR A 78 -15.55 -6.26 7.64
CA TYR A 78 -15.21 -7.68 7.60
C TYR A 78 -16.42 -8.62 7.63
N SER A 79 -17.64 -8.08 7.73
CA SER A 79 -18.89 -8.87 7.72
C SER A 79 -20.01 -8.12 6.99
N GLY A 80 -21.22 -8.66 7.02
CA GLY A 80 -22.38 -8.06 6.38
C GLY A 80 -22.26 -7.98 4.88
N GLU A 81 -22.87 -6.96 4.28
CA GLU A 81 -22.94 -6.79 2.83
C GLU A 81 -21.58 -6.50 2.19
N ILE A 82 -20.78 -5.59 2.78
CA ILE A 82 -19.44 -5.25 2.28
C ILE A 82 -18.56 -6.50 2.31
N GLY A 83 -18.49 -7.20 3.46
CA GLY A 83 -17.72 -8.43 3.57
C GLY A 83 -18.14 -9.51 2.57
N GLN A 84 -19.46 -9.66 2.34
CA GLN A 84 -19.96 -10.63 1.35
C GLN A 84 -19.59 -10.25 -0.06
N ASN A 85 -19.64 -8.96 -0.43
CA ASN A 85 -19.25 -8.48 -1.76
C ASN A 85 -17.76 -8.71 -2.02
N ILE A 86 -16.90 -8.42 -1.02
CA ILE A 86 -15.45 -8.69 -1.08
C ILE A 86 -15.20 -10.19 -1.24
N ALA A 87 -15.84 -11.03 -0.42
CA ALA A 87 -15.67 -12.47 -0.47
C ALA A 87 -16.06 -13.04 -1.84
N ASN A 88 -17.17 -12.57 -2.41
CA ASN A 88 -17.63 -12.99 -3.75
C ASN A 88 -16.64 -12.57 -4.84
N ALA A 89 -16.16 -11.32 -4.82
CA ALA A 89 -15.22 -10.79 -5.80
C ALA A 89 -13.85 -11.51 -5.72
N ALA A 90 -13.37 -11.78 -4.51
CA ALA A 90 -12.10 -12.46 -4.25
C ALA A 90 -12.21 -13.99 -4.35
N LYS A 91 -13.39 -14.56 -4.56
CA LYS A 91 -13.66 -16.00 -4.57
C LYS A 91 -13.21 -16.72 -3.27
N MET A 92 -13.41 -16.07 -2.15
CA MET A 92 -13.13 -16.57 -0.80
C MET A 92 -14.42 -16.76 0.01
N GLN A 93 -14.32 -17.39 1.16
CA GLN A 93 -15.46 -17.51 2.07
C GLN A 93 -15.58 -16.26 2.93
N LEU A 94 -16.80 -15.83 3.27
CA LEU A 94 -17.01 -14.74 4.23
C LEU A 94 -16.37 -15.04 5.59
N SER A 95 -16.30 -16.32 5.99
CA SER A 95 -15.63 -16.76 7.21
C SER A 95 -14.13 -16.43 7.21
N ASP A 96 -13.46 -16.48 6.06
CA ASP A 96 -12.03 -16.16 5.96
C ASP A 96 -11.82 -14.67 6.23
N LEU A 97 -12.71 -13.83 5.71
CA LEU A 97 -12.67 -12.40 5.93
C LEU A 97 -13.02 -12.02 7.38
N SER A 98 -14.07 -12.61 7.93
CA SER A 98 -14.53 -12.30 9.30
C SER A 98 -13.62 -12.89 10.39
N ALA A 99 -12.81 -13.87 10.07
CA ALA A 99 -11.78 -14.43 10.95
C ALA A 99 -10.44 -13.67 10.90
N TYR A 100 -10.33 -12.65 10.02
CA TYR A 100 -9.09 -11.87 9.92
C TYR A 100 -8.82 -11.08 11.20
N GLU A 101 -7.61 -11.24 11.72
CA GLU A 101 -7.12 -10.52 12.90
C GLU A 101 -5.82 -9.80 12.56
N VAL A 102 -5.72 -8.55 13.00
CA VAL A 102 -4.50 -7.76 12.89
C VAL A 102 -3.44 -8.35 13.82
N LYS A 103 -2.28 -8.69 13.28
CA LYS A 103 -1.12 -9.15 14.07
C LYS A 103 -0.24 -7.97 14.44
N GLU A 104 0.08 -7.84 15.71
CA GLU A 104 1.09 -6.91 16.21
C GLU A 104 2.43 -7.63 16.30
N GLU A 105 3.38 -7.20 15.48
CA GLU A 105 4.72 -7.78 15.42
C GLU A 105 5.77 -6.76 15.88
N LYS A 106 6.84 -7.28 16.48
CA LYS A 106 7.99 -6.43 16.83
C LYS A 106 8.73 -6.02 15.56
N PRO A 107 9.19 -4.76 15.46
CA PRO A 107 10.00 -4.34 14.32
C PRO A 107 11.31 -5.16 14.27
N VAL A 108 11.85 -5.31 13.06
CA VAL A 108 13.20 -5.82 12.88
C VAL A 108 14.22 -4.70 13.10
N GLU A 109 15.31 -5.01 13.72
CA GLU A 109 16.36 -4.06 14.07
C GLU A 109 17.71 -4.51 13.51
N GLY A 110 18.51 -3.56 13.12
CA GLY A 110 19.90 -3.73 12.72
C GLY A 110 20.68 -2.46 12.96
N ASP A 111 21.94 -2.45 12.54
CA ASP A 111 22.79 -1.25 12.57
C ASP A 111 23.41 -1.02 11.20
N PHE A 112 23.75 0.23 10.90
CA PHE A 112 24.46 0.65 9.71
C PHE A 112 25.28 1.90 10.03
N ASN A 113 26.60 1.82 9.85
CA ASN A 113 27.53 2.91 10.13
C ASN A 113 27.34 3.56 11.52
N GLY A 114 27.07 2.73 12.54
CA GLY A 114 26.84 3.18 13.91
C GLY A 114 25.43 3.73 14.20
N TYR A 115 24.54 3.74 13.22
CA TYR A 115 23.13 4.11 13.40
C TYR A 115 22.27 2.87 13.59
N LYS A 116 21.33 2.93 14.52
CA LYS A 116 20.28 1.91 14.65
C LYS A 116 19.28 2.05 13.52
N VAL A 117 19.04 0.97 12.79
CA VAL A 117 18.01 0.87 11.73
C VAL A 117 16.86 0.04 12.28
N VAL A 118 15.66 0.59 12.24
CA VAL A 118 14.42 -0.07 12.66
C VAL A 118 13.46 -0.09 11.48
N SER A 119 12.90 -1.25 11.15
CA SER A 119 12.03 -1.41 10.00
C SER A 119 10.94 -2.45 10.25
N ALA A 120 9.95 -2.51 9.35
CA ALA A 120 8.84 -3.44 9.46
C ALA A 120 9.30 -4.91 9.35
N PRO A 121 8.71 -5.84 10.15
CA PRO A 121 9.01 -7.27 10.08
C PRO A 121 8.43 -7.93 8.81
N SER A 122 8.59 -9.25 8.68
CA SER A 122 7.87 -10.01 7.63
C SER A 122 6.34 -9.83 7.76
N PRO A 123 5.62 -9.77 6.64
CA PRO A 123 6.05 -10.03 5.25
C PRO A 123 6.69 -8.82 4.55
N PHE A 124 6.85 -7.71 5.25
CA PHE A 124 7.46 -6.49 4.70
C PHE A 124 8.97 -6.65 4.47
N SER A 125 9.57 -5.66 3.80
CA SER A 125 10.96 -5.74 3.33
C SER A 125 12.02 -5.28 4.33
N GLY A 126 11.68 -5.07 5.61
CA GLY A 126 12.64 -4.52 6.59
C GLY A 126 13.90 -5.37 6.77
N THR A 127 13.75 -6.69 6.88
CA THR A 127 14.90 -7.60 6.93
C THR A 127 15.75 -7.52 5.67
N THR A 128 15.13 -7.43 4.49
CA THR A 128 15.83 -7.29 3.21
C THR A 128 16.61 -5.97 3.16
N LEU A 129 15.99 -4.86 3.60
CA LEU A 129 16.67 -3.55 3.68
C LEU A 129 17.89 -3.60 4.60
N ILE A 130 17.73 -4.12 5.81
CA ILE A 130 18.85 -4.24 6.77
C ILE A 130 19.97 -5.11 6.20
N GLN A 131 19.63 -6.21 5.52
CA GLN A 131 20.60 -7.08 4.87
C GLN A 131 21.34 -6.33 3.74
N MET A 132 20.65 -5.54 2.91
CA MET A 132 21.29 -4.71 1.88
C MET A 132 22.26 -3.71 2.51
N LEU A 133 21.86 -3.00 3.54
CA LEU A 133 22.71 -2.04 4.25
C LEU A 133 23.96 -2.71 4.81
N LYS A 134 23.83 -3.89 5.42
CA LYS A 134 24.96 -4.66 5.94
C LYS A 134 25.93 -5.13 4.86
N ILE A 135 25.43 -5.49 3.68
CA ILE A 135 26.29 -5.86 2.55
C ILE A 135 27.05 -4.62 2.04
N ILE A 136 26.37 -3.47 1.91
CA ILE A 136 27.01 -2.21 1.48
C ILE A 136 28.08 -1.78 2.49
N GLU A 137 27.80 -1.85 3.78
CA GLU A 137 28.77 -1.55 4.86
C GLU A 137 30.01 -2.44 4.71
N LYS A 138 29.81 -3.73 4.48
CA LYS A 138 30.91 -4.70 4.27
C LYS A 138 31.72 -4.44 3.00
N GLU A 139 31.08 -4.07 1.91
CA GLU A 139 31.76 -3.69 0.66
C GLU A 139 32.59 -2.41 0.85
N GLY A 140 32.11 -1.45 1.66
CA GLY A 140 32.83 -0.20 1.98
C GLY A 140 34.13 -0.42 2.78
N GLU A 141 34.34 -1.59 3.41
CA GLU A 141 35.63 -1.93 4.03
C GLU A 141 36.74 -2.20 3.01
N THR A 142 36.39 -2.53 1.76
CA THR A 142 37.33 -2.95 0.71
C THR A 142 37.21 -2.15 -0.58
N SER A 143 36.22 -1.30 -0.71
CA SER A 143 35.91 -0.51 -1.92
C SER A 143 35.71 0.96 -1.57
N ASP A 144 36.12 1.85 -2.47
CA ASP A 144 35.86 3.29 -2.34
C ASP A 144 34.43 3.60 -2.78
N LEU A 145 33.48 3.65 -1.85
CA LEU A 145 32.08 3.97 -2.13
C LEU A 145 31.84 5.45 -2.47
N THR A 146 32.86 6.30 -2.46
CA THR A 146 32.76 7.66 -3.01
C THR A 146 32.94 7.65 -4.54
N ASP A 147 33.56 6.61 -5.10
CA ASP A 147 33.57 6.34 -6.53
C ASP A 147 32.21 5.78 -6.98
N THR A 148 31.57 6.45 -7.93
CA THR A 148 30.21 6.10 -8.39
C THR A 148 30.13 4.68 -8.94
N ALA A 149 31.15 4.21 -9.66
CA ALA A 149 31.12 2.87 -10.26
C ALA A 149 31.21 1.79 -9.19
N GLN A 150 32.10 1.95 -8.19
CA GLN A 150 32.21 1.02 -7.07
C GLN A 150 30.96 1.03 -6.19
N TYR A 151 30.37 2.21 -5.94
CA TYR A 151 29.11 2.31 -5.23
C TYR A 151 27.96 1.57 -5.94
N LEU A 152 27.82 1.75 -7.27
CA LEU A 152 26.79 1.06 -8.03
C LEU A 152 26.99 -0.46 -8.05
N GLN A 153 28.24 -0.93 -8.12
CA GLN A 153 28.55 -2.37 -8.02
C GLN A 153 28.20 -2.93 -6.64
N ALA A 154 28.51 -2.20 -5.58
CA ALA A 154 28.16 -2.61 -4.21
C ALA A 154 26.63 -2.64 -4.02
N LEU A 155 25.92 -1.66 -4.57
CA LEU A 155 24.44 -1.58 -4.52
C LEU A 155 23.80 -2.74 -5.29
N ASP A 156 24.26 -3.03 -6.51
CA ASP A 156 23.77 -4.15 -7.33
C ASP A 156 23.98 -5.50 -6.60
N LYS A 157 25.19 -5.72 -6.07
CA LYS A 157 25.52 -6.91 -5.29
C LYS A 157 24.62 -7.04 -4.07
N ALA A 158 24.45 -5.96 -3.31
CA ALA A 158 23.61 -5.96 -2.11
C ALA A 158 22.15 -6.28 -2.44
N THR A 159 21.61 -5.64 -3.49
CA THR A 159 20.25 -5.85 -3.96
C THR A 159 20.04 -7.29 -4.39
N THR A 160 20.92 -7.82 -5.25
CA THR A 160 20.84 -9.18 -5.77
C THR A 160 20.87 -10.23 -4.65
N LEU A 161 21.83 -10.13 -3.73
CA LEU A 161 21.97 -11.09 -2.64
C LEU A 161 20.81 -11.03 -1.63
N ALA A 162 20.36 -9.82 -1.27
CA ALA A 162 19.26 -9.66 -0.33
C ALA A 162 17.93 -10.16 -0.91
N HIS A 163 17.63 -9.86 -2.18
CA HIS A 163 16.43 -10.37 -2.83
C HIS A 163 16.50 -11.90 -3.06
N TYR A 164 17.65 -12.44 -3.41
CA TYR A 164 17.83 -13.90 -3.47
C TYR A 164 17.55 -14.55 -2.11
N SER A 165 18.10 -13.98 -1.03
CA SER A 165 17.86 -14.45 0.33
C SER A 165 16.39 -14.36 0.72
N ARG A 166 15.72 -13.27 0.36
CA ARG A 166 14.28 -13.08 0.58
C ARG A 166 13.47 -14.20 -0.06
N GLY A 167 13.71 -14.50 -1.34
CA GLY A 167 12.98 -15.54 -2.07
C GLY A 167 13.22 -16.97 -1.56
N LYS A 168 14.24 -17.19 -0.72
CA LYS A 168 14.58 -18.52 -0.18
C LYS A 168 14.25 -18.69 1.30
N LYS A 169 14.24 -17.61 2.08
CA LYS A 169 14.24 -17.68 3.55
C LYS A 169 13.14 -16.88 4.22
N LEU A 170 12.55 -15.90 3.53
CA LEU A 170 11.47 -15.09 4.06
C LEU A 170 10.15 -15.58 3.46
N ALA A 171 9.23 -15.97 4.33
CA ALA A 171 7.87 -16.30 4.01
C ALA A 171 6.93 -15.39 4.81
N ASP A 172 5.69 -15.36 4.42
CA ASP A 172 4.61 -14.82 5.26
C ASP A 172 4.41 -15.76 6.45
N PRO A 173 4.40 -15.25 7.70
CA PRO A 173 4.25 -16.05 8.90
C PRO A 173 2.87 -16.69 9.03
#